data_b3ef10946c8fc5543a693e4de8c4dfba
#
_entry.id   b3ef10946c8fc5543a693e4de8c4dfba
#
_cell.length_a   1.000
_cell.length_b   1.000
_cell.length_c   1.000
_cell.angle_alpha   90.00
_cell.angle_beta   90.00
_cell.angle_gamma   90.00
#
_symmetry.space_group_name_H-M   'P 1'
#
loop_
_entity.id
_entity.type
_entity.pdbx_description
1 polymer ?
#
loop_
_entity_poly.entity_id
_entity_poly.type
_entity_poly.pdbx_seq_one_letter_code
_entity_poly.pdbx_strand_id
1 'polypeptide(L)'
;MNTKKILIIGGLGNGSVIANAILHANNLGFNEWTCEGFLNDHTPIGENIDLFPVIGTLKEVQQFIDKGYYFINTILRIDGQNERLDLFESLSIPENRLATFVHPTAYVAPNVILGPGTVIMPQVSISSGTSLGKGCLVMVAATIGHDDIIEDYCHIAAQACVGAYLSV
;
A
#
# COMPACT_ATOMS: atom_id res chain seq x y z
N MET A 1 -21.79 -4.89 2.17
CA MET A 1 -20.93 -4.22 1.16
C MET A 1 -20.14 -5.30 0.44
N ASN A 2 -19.93 -5.20 -0.88
CA ASN A 2 -19.06 -6.15 -1.57
C ASN A 2 -17.60 -5.86 -1.19
N THR A 3 -16.88 -6.87 -0.69
CA THR A 3 -15.46 -6.78 -0.40
C THR A 3 -14.67 -6.52 -1.68
N LYS A 4 -13.79 -5.51 -1.67
CA LYS A 4 -12.92 -5.18 -2.80
C LYS A 4 -11.66 -6.04 -2.77
N LYS A 5 -11.24 -6.53 -3.92
CA LYS A 5 -10.12 -7.46 -4.07
C LYS A 5 -8.83 -6.71 -4.40
N ILE A 6 -7.80 -6.91 -3.61
CA ILE A 6 -6.46 -6.33 -3.81
C ILE A 6 -5.50 -7.37 -4.38
N LEU A 7 -4.69 -6.94 -5.33
CA LEU A 7 -3.44 -7.57 -5.73
C LEU A 7 -2.26 -6.68 -5.33
N ILE A 8 -1.25 -7.30 -4.75
CA ILE A 8 -0.03 -6.60 -4.39
C ILE A 8 0.98 -6.74 -5.52
N ILE A 9 1.47 -5.61 -6.00
CA ILE A 9 2.56 -5.54 -6.98
C ILE A 9 3.87 -5.54 -6.21
N GLY A 10 4.61 -6.64 -6.28
CA GLY A 10 5.83 -6.82 -5.51
C GLY A 10 6.01 -8.24 -5.00
N GLY A 11 6.67 -8.40 -3.85
CA GLY A 11 7.03 -9.71 -3.32
C GLY A 11 7.27 -9.73 -1.82
N LEU A 12 8.25 -10.54 -1.38
CA LEU A 12 8.68 -10.60 0.01
C LEU A 12 9.13 -9.21 0.53
N GLY A 13 9.05 -9.00 1.83
CA GLY A 13 9.30 -7.72 2.48
C GLY A 13 8.02 -6.90 2.60
N ASN A 14 8.01 -5.67 2.08
CA ASN A 14 6.83 -4.79 2.22
C ASN A 14 5.53 -5.43 1.70
N GLY A 15 5.60 -6.15 0.59
CA GLY A 15 4.44 -6.82 0.01
C GLY A 15 3.81 -7.85 0.95
N SER A 16 4.59 -8.80 1.46
CA SER A 16 4.08 -9.82 2.38
C SER A 16 3.61 -9.23 3.71
N VAL A 17 4.31 -8.22 4.23
CA VAL A 17 3.92 -7.53 5.47
C VAL A 17 2.57 -6.83 5.31
N ILE A 18 2.33 -6.17 4.17
CA ILE A 18 1.04 -5.51 3.88
C ILE A 18 -0.07 -6.55 3.66
N ALA A 19 0.20 -7.64 2.93
CA ALA A 19 -0.77 -8.73 2.74
C ALA A 19 -1.27 -9.29 4.08
N ASN A 20 -0.33 -9.53 5.01
CA ASN A 20 -0.66 -10.00 6.36
C ASN A 20 -1.44 -8.95 7.18
N ALA A 21 -1.15 -7.66 7.02
CA ALA A 21 -1.91 -6.61 7.69
C ALA A 21 -3.36 -6.53 7.19
N ILE A 22 -3.59 -6.74 5.90
CA ILE A 22 -4.95 -6.83 5.34
C ILE A 22 -5.68 -8.06 5.91
N LEU A 23 -5.02 -9.22 5.96
CA LEU A 23 -5.58 -10.43 6.57
C LEU A 23 -5.91 -10.21 8.06
N HIS A 24 -5.02 -9.53 8.80
CA HIS A 24 -5.27 -9.19 10.21
C HIS A 24 -6.48 -8.27 10.35
N ALA A 25 -6.62 -7.25 9.50
CA ALA A 25 -7.81 -6.39 9.49
C ALA A 25 -9.10 -7.20 9.24
N ASN A 26 -9.07 -8.16 8.31
CA ASN A 26 -10.21 -9.06 8.07
C ASN A 26 -10.56 -9.89 9.30
N ASN A 27 -9.56 -10.43 10.02
CA ASN A 27 -9.76 -11.20 11.25
C ASN A 27 -10.35 -10.34 12.39
N LEU A 28 -10.14 -9.03 12.34
CA LEU A 28 -10.79 -8.06 13.24
C LEU A 28 -12.19 -7.65 12.79
N GLY A 29 -12.68 -8.17 11.67
CA GLY A 29 -14.01 -7.88 11.13
C GLY A 29 -14.07 -6.72 10.14
N PHE A 30 -12.94 -6.13 9.75
CA PHE A 30 -12.86 -5.04 8.77
C PHE A 30 -12.64 -5.63 7.37
N ASN A 31 -13.72 -5.82 6.61
CA ASN A 31 -13.74 -6.57 5.36
C ASN A 31 -13.98 -5.67 4.13
N GLU A 32 -13.57 -4.41 4.17
CA GLU A 32 -13.61 -3.56 2.97
C GLU A 32 -12.71 -4.11 1.87
N TRP A 33 -11.53 -4.59 2.26
CA TRP A 33 -10.48 -5.09 1.39
C TRP A 33 -10.14 -6.54 1.70
N THR A 34 -9.81 -7.33 0.67
CA THR A 34 -9.18 -8.64 0.82
C THR A 34 -7.98 -8.76 -0.11
N CYS A 35 -6.88 -9.32 0.38
CA CYS A 35 -5.72 -9.62 -0.44
C CYS A 35 -5.93 -10.98 -1.13
N GLU A 36 -5.96 -10.99 -2.46
CA GLU A 36 -6.12 -12.22 -3.26
C GLU A 36 -4.77 -12.82 -3.69
N GLY A 37 -3.68 -12.05 -3.58
CA GLY A 37 -2.34 -12.52 -3.96
C GLY A 37 -1.45 -11.43 -4.55
N PHE A 38 -0.47 -11.88 -5.29
CA PHE A 38 0.59 -11.05 -5.86
C PHE A 38 0.60 -11.08 -7.38
N LEU A 39 1.02 -9.95 -7.98
CA LEU A 39 1.61 -9.89 -9.30
C LEU A 39 3.12 -9.80 -9.15
N ASN A 40 3.84 -10.82 -9.63
CA ASN A 40 5.29 -10.94 -9.45
C ASN A 40 5.93 -11.63 -10.65
N ASP A 41 7.05 -11.09 -11.15
CA ASP A 41 7.74 -11.64 -12.34
C ASP A 41 8.84 -12.67 -11.98
N HIS A 42 9.15 -12.86 -10.69
CA HIS A 42 10.25 -13.71 -10.24
C HIS A 42 9.79 -15.03 -9.63
N THR A 43 8.69 -15.00 -8.88
CA THR A 43 8.10 -16.19 -8.28
C THR A 43 7.08 -16.79 -9.25
N PRO A 44 7.14 -18.12 -9.53
CA PRO A 44 6.21 -18.77 -10.45
C PRO A 44 4.74 -18.62 -10.04
N ILE A 45 3.86 -18.47 -11.05
CA ILE A 45 2.41 -18.44 -10.83
C ILE A 45 1.96 -19.75 -10.18
N GLY A 46 1.17 -19.63 -9.12
CA GLY A 46 0.69 -20.76 -8.30
C GLY A 46 1.56 -21.06 -7.09
N GLU A 47 2.78 -20.53 -7.03
CA GLU A 47 3.58 -20.57 -5.80
C GLU A 47 3.18 -19.44 -4.84
N ASN A 48 3.45 -19.63 -3.57
CA ASN A 48 3.12 -18.63 -2.55
C ASN A 48 4.31 -17.72 -2.25
N ILE A 49 4.00 -16.44 -2.07
CA ILE A 49 4.84 -15.49 -1.37
C ILE A 49 4.24 -15.36 0.04
N ASP A 50 4.93 -15.92 1.04
CA ASP A 50 4.41 -16.11 2.39
C ASP A 50 3.08 -16.90 2.35
N LEU A 51 1.98 -16.31 2.78
CA LEU A 51 0.66 -16.96 2.85
C LEU A 51 -0.19 -16.80 1.58
N PHE A 52 0.25 -16.02 0.59
CA PHE A 52 -0.58 -15.60 -0.53
C PHE A 52 0.00 -16.06 -1.88
N PRO A 53 -0.85 -16.52 -2.81
CA PRO A 53 -0.39 -17.01 -4.09
C PRO A 53 0.08 -15.89 -5.03
N VAL A 54 1.04 -16.20 -5.88
CA VAL A 54 1.28 -15.43 -7.10
C VAL A 54 0.24 -15.86 -8.12
N ILE A 55 -0.58 -14.92 -8.57
CA ILE A 55 -1.69 -15.21 -9.50
C ILE A 55 -1.46 -14.65 -10.90
N GLY A 56 -0.38 -13.94 -11.11
CA GLY A 56 0.00 -13.41 -12.41
C GLY A 56 1.32 -12.65 -12.37
N THR A 57 1.74 -12.20 -13.54
CA THR A 57 2.91 -11.36 -13.77
C THR A 57 2.51 -9.88 -13.92
N LEU A 58 3.48 -8.97 -13.90
CA LEU A 58 3.24 -7.54 -14.15
C LEU A 58 2.65 -7.28 -15.54
N LYS A 59 2.99 -8.12 -16.53
CA LYS A 59 2.46 -7.98 -17.90
C LYS A 59 0.95 -8.23 -17.99
N GLU A 60 0.37 -8.91 -17.01
CA GLU A 60 -1.05 -9.26 -17.00
C GLU A 60 -1.90 -8.25 -16.22
N VAL A 61 -1.30 -7.17 -15.71
CA VAL A 61 -1.98 -6.18 -14.87
C VAL A 61 -3.29 -5.67 -15.49
N GLN A 62 -3.31 -5.41 -16.81
CA GLN A 62 -4.50 -4.92 -17.51
C GLN A 62 -5.69 -5.90 -17.41
N GLN A 63 -5.44 -7.20 -17.50
CA GLN A 63 -6.50 -8.21 -17.35
C GLN A 63 -7.14 -8.18 -15.96
N PHE A 64 -6.35 -7.87 -14.93
CA PHE A 64 -6.85 -7.77 -13.56
C PHE A 64 -7.58 -6.43 -13.32
N ILE A 65 -7.15 -5.35 -13.97
CA ILE A 65 -7.90 -4.08 -13.99
C ILE A 65 -9.31 -4.32 -14.58
N ASP A 66 -9.40 -5.01 -15.71
CA ASP A 66 -10.66 -5.32 -16.40
C ASP A 66 -11.58 -6.22 -15.56
N LYS A 67 -10.98 -7.11 -14.74
CA LYS A 67 -11.70 -7.95 -13.77
C LYS A 67 -12.12 -7.21 -12.50
N GLY A 68 -11.78 -5.93 -12.37
CA GLY A 68 -12.20 -5.08 -11.25
C GLY A 68 -11.31 -5.14 -10.01
N TYR A 69 -10.09 -5.66 -10.11
CA TYR A 69 -9.14 -5.65 -8.99
C TYR A 69 -8.60 -4.25 -8.70
N TYR A 70 -8.14 -4.09 -7.48
CA TYR A 70 -7.40 -2.94 -6.98
C TYR A 70 -5.95 -3.35 -6.70
N PHE A 71 -5.06 -2.37 -6.64
CA PHE A 71 -3.63 -2.63 -6.55
C PHE A 71 -2.97 -1.83 -5.43
N ILE A 72 -1.98 -2.45 -4.78
CA ILE A 72 -1.03 -1.79 -3.89
C ILE A 72 0.36 -1.99 -4.48
N ASN A 73 1.09 -0.88 -4.67
CA ASN A 73 2.49 -0.92 -5.09
C ASN A 73 3.41 -1.15 -3.90
N THR A 74 4.29 -2.13 -3.99
CA THR A 74 5.34 -2.40 -2.99
C THR A 74 6.72 -2.55 -3.63
N ILE A 75 6.86 -2.21 -4.92
CA ILE A 75 8.15 -2.22 -5.62
C ILE A 75 8.91 -0.93 -5.29
N LEU A 76 9.20 -0.72 -4.01
CA LEU A 76 9.94 0.43 -3.53
C LEU A 76 11.25 -0.05 -2.90
N ARG A 77 12.37 0.60 -3.24
CA ARG A 77 13.69 0.34 -2.68
C ARG A 77 14.42 1.66 -2.46
N ILE A 78 15.30 1.69 -1.48
CA ILE A 78 16.13 2.86 -1.17
C ILE A 78 17.08 3.15 -2.34
N ASP A 79 17.66 2.10 -2.94
CA ASP A 79 18.49 2.19 -4.14
C ASP A 79 17.65 1.91 -5.40
N GLY A 80 17.77 2.73 -6.43
CA GLY A 80 17.03 2.60 -7.69
C GLY A 80 15.54 2.94 -7.57
N GLN A 81 15.20 3.93 -6.74
CA GLN A 81 13.81 4.35 -6.55
C GLN A 81 13.17 4.83 -7.85
N ASN A 82 13.87 5.64 -8.64
CA ASN A 82 13.32 6.19 -9.88
C ASN A 82 12.96 5.09 -10.88
N GLU A 83 13.87 4.10 -11.10
CA GLU A 83 13.61 2.99 -12.01
C GLU A 83 12.41 2.14 -11.55
N ARG A 84 12.20 2.04 -10.24
CA ARG A 84 11.05 1.33 -9.65
C ARG A 84 9.74 2.09 -9.85
N LEU A 85 9.78 3.40 -9.71
CA LEU A 85 8.63 4.26 -10.00
C LEU A 85 8.31 4.24 -11.48
N ASP A 86 9.30 4.36 -12.36
CA ASP A 86 9.13 4.27 -13.81
C ASP A 86 8.49 2.93 -14.21
N LEU A 87 8.96 1.82 -13.62
CA LEU A 87 8.36 0.51 -13.81
C LEU A 87 6.89 0.51 -13.38
N PHE A 88 6.58 1.01 -12.20
CA PHE A 88 5.20 1.04 -11.70
C PHE A 88 4.30 1.94 -12.57
N GLU A 89 4.75 3.14 -12.92
CA GLU A 89 4.00 4.06 -13.78
C GLU A 89 3.77 3.47 -15.18
N SER A 90 4.72 2.68 -15.71
CA SER A 90 4.56 1.99 -16.99
C SER A 90 3.42 0.98 -17.02
N LEU A 91 2.97 0.48 -15.87
CA LEU A 91 1.81 -0.41 -15.75
C LEU A 91 0.49 0.29 -16.04
N SER A 92 0.47 1.63 -16.06
CA SER A 92 -0.68 2.47 -16.41
C SER A 92 -1.95 2.13 -15.60
N ILE A 93 -1.80 1.85 -14.30
CA ILE A 93 -2.91 1.55 -13.42
C ILE A 93 -3.68 2.85 -13.12
N PRO A 94 -4.98 2.92 -13.41
CA PRO A 94 -5.78 4.11 -13.09
C PRO A 94 -5.79 4.38 -11.57
N GLU A 95 -5.74 5.64 -11.17
CA GLU A 95 -5.73 6.02 -9.74
C GLU A 95 -6.92 5.46 -8.95
N ASN A 96 -8.09 5.39 -9.57
CA ASN A 96 -9.27 4.80 -8.96
C ASN A 96 -9.19 3.27 -8.79
N ARG A 97 -8.12 2.65 -9.24
CA ARG A 97 -7.76 1.23 -9.02
C ARG A 97 -6.60 1.07 -8.05
N LEU A 98 -6.04 2.14 -7.53
CA LEU A 98 -5.08 2.08 -6.43
C LEU A 98 -5.83 1.95 -5.10
N ALA A 99 -5.53 0.93 -4.33
CA ALA A 99 -6.18 0.69 -3.05
C ALA A 99 -5.55 1.56 -1.96
N THR A 100 -6.31 2.45 -1.37
CA THR A 100 -5.92 3.15 -0.14
C THR A 100 -6.36 2.30 1.04
N PHE A 101 -5.40 1.76 1.77
CA PHE A 101 -5.65 0.87 2.89
C PHE A 101 -5.24 1.52 4.21
N VAL A 102 -6.16 1.55 5.16
CA VAL A 102 -5.90 2.01 6.54
C VAL A 102 -6.21 0.86 7.48
N HIS A 103 -5.19 0.40 8.20
CA HIS A 103 -5.38 -0.67 9.18
C HIS A 103 -6.27 -0.18 10.34
N PRO A 104 -7.23 -0.97 10.82
CA PRO A 104 -8.20 -0.54 11.83
C PRO A 104 -7.60 -0.16 13.19
N THR A 105 -6.36 -0.54 13.47
CA THR A 105 -5.65 -0.13 14.69
C THR A 105 -4.82 1.15 14.52
N ALA A 106 -4.80 1.74 13.33
CA ALA A 106 -4.18 3.04 13.12
C ALA A 106 -5.09 4.17 13.58
N TYR A 107 -4.49 5.23 14.09
CA TYR A 107 -5.17 6.51 14.30
C TYR A 107 -4.84 7.45 13.15
N VAL A 108 -5.85 7.88 12.44
CA VAL A 108 -5.75 8.91 11.39
C VAL A 108 -6.77 9.99 11.73
N ALA A 109 -6.28 11.22 11.96
CA ALA A 109 -7.17 12.32 12.32
C ALA A 109 -8.19 12.62 11.19
N PRO A 110 -9.42 13.05 11.50
CA PRO A 110 -10.52 13.14 10.53
C PRO A 110 -10.27 14.07 9.34
N ASN A 111 -9.37 15.03 9.48
CA ASN A 111 -9.03 16.00 8.43
C ASN A 111 -7.70 15.68 7.72
N VAL A 112 -7.16 14.49 7.89
CA VAL A 112 -6.01 14.00 7.12
C VAL A 112 -6.46 13.64 5.70
N ILE A 113 -5.65 14.03 4.72
CA ILE A 113 -5.87 13.67 3.32
C ILE A 113 -4.93 12.53 2.95
N LEU A 114 -5.47 11.45 2.42
CA LEU A 114 -4.71 10.31 1.93
C LEU A 114 -4.86 10.20 0.41
N GLY A 115 -3.74 10.26 -0.31
CA GLY A 115 -3.70 10.03 -1.74
C GLY A 115 -4.00 8.56 -2.12
N PRO A 116 -4.36 8.31 -3.40
CA PRO A 116 -4.67 6.97 -3.88
C PRO A 116 -3.49 6.02 -3.73
N GLY A 117 -3.75 4.77 -3.34
CA GLY A 117 -2.71 3.75 -3.16
C GLY A 117 -1.86 3.89 -1.90
N THR A 118 -2.20 4.83 -1.01
CA THR A 118 -1.49 5.00 0.26
C THR A 118 -1.88 3.90 1.25
N VAL A 119 -0.88 3.35 1.93
CA VAL A 119 -1.04 2.26 2.90
C VAL A 119 -0.64 2.73 4.29
N ILE A 120 -1.56 2.64 5.22
CA ILE A 120 -1.35 2.97 6.64
C ILE A 120 -1.40 1.68 7.45
N MET A 121 -0.25 1.30 8.00
CA MET A 121 -0.04 0.04 8.69
C MET A 121 -0.54 0.06 10.16
N PRO A 122 -0.58 -1.10 10.84
CA PRO A 122 -1.01 -1.17 12.24
C PRO A 122 -0.31 -0.17 13.16
N GLN A 123 -1.07 0.41 14.09
CA GLN A 123 -0.57 1.29 15.16
C GLN A 123 0.11 2.58 14.65
N VAL A 124 -0.03 2.94 13.39
CA VAL A 124 0.37 4.25 12.88
C VAL A 124 -0.49 5.34 13.51
N SER A 125 0.11 6.49 13.78
CA SER A 125 -0.59 7.69 14.26
C SER A 125 -0.30 8.87 13.34
N ILE A 126 -1.35 9.45 12.74
CA ILE A 126 -1.26 10.63 11.88
C ILE A 126 -2.10 11.75 12.45
N SER A 127 -1.45 12.85 12.79
CA SER A 127 -2.09 14.02 13.41
C SER A 127 -2.82 14.89 12.36
N SER A 128 -3.62 15.82 12.86
CA SER A 128 -4.51 16.66 12.06
C SER A 128 -3.77 17.58 11.08
N GLY A 129 -4.44 17.94 9.99
CA GLY A 129 -3.92 18.88 8.98
C GLY A 129 -2.90 18.29 8.02
N THR A 130 -2.50 17.05 8.22
CA THR A 130 -1.49 16.37 7.39
C THR A 130 -2.09 15.85 6.08
N SER A 131 -1.32 15.94 5.01
CA SER A 131 -1.64 15.35 3.71
C SER A 131 -0.54 14.38 3.28
N LEU A 132 -0.95 13.21 2.79
CA LEU A 132 -0.08 12.23 2.16
C LEU A 132 -0.45 12.11 0.69
N GLY A 133 0.56 12.13 -0.16
CA GLY A 133 0.43 11.95 -1.59
C GLY A 133 0.09 10.51 -2.00
N LYS A 134 0.18 10.24 -3.30
CA LYS A 134 -0.10 8.97 -3.93
C LYS A 134 0.93 7.91 -3.53
N GLY A 135 0.48 6.68 -3.27
CA GLY A 135 1.34 5.51 -3.13
C GLY A 135 2.28 5.53 -1.93
N CYS A 136 2.01 6.34 -0.91
CA CYS A 136 2.82 6.35 0.31
C CYS A 136 2.65 5.06 1.10
N LEU A 137 3.76 4.55 1.67
CA LEU A 137 3.75 3.43 2.59
C LEU A 137 4.17 3.90 3.99
N VAL A 138 3.25 3.91 4.94
CA VAL A 138 3.51 4.27 6.33
C VAL A 138 3.52 3.00 7.16
N MET A 139 4.72 2.59 7.59
CA MET A 139 4.94 1.29 8.22
C MET A 139 4.55 1.29 9.71
N VAL A 140 4.52 0.07 10.27
CA VAL A 140 4.00 -0.20 11.63
C VAL A 140 4.53 0.77 12.67
N ALA A 141 3.62 1.32 13.49
CA ALA A 141 3.89 2.19 14.63
C ALA A 141 4.65 3.49 14.28
N ALA A 142 4.68 3.91 13.02
CA ALA A 142 5.19 5.23 12.68
C ALA A 142 4.26 6.33 13.17
N THR A 143 4.82 7.49 13.49
CA THR A 143 4.08 8.67 13.93
C THR A 143 4.36 9.83 13.00
N ILE A 144 3.30 10.49 12.51
CA ILE A 144 3.39 11.69 11.66
C ILE A 144 2.71 12.84 12.41
N GLY A 145 3.41 13.95 12.52
CA GLY A 145 2.99 15.16 13.21
C GLY A 145 1.79 15.83 12.55
N HIS A 146 1.45 17.00 13.00
CA HIS A 146 0.35 17.79 12.45
C HIS A 146 0.85 18.75 11.36
N ASP A 147 -0.02 19.08 10.42
CA ASP A 147 0.24 20.05 9.35
C ASP A 147 1.47 19.70 8.48
N ASP A 148 1.73 18.40 8.29
CA ASP A 148 2.78 17.89 7.41
C ASP A 148 2.28 17.70 5.99
N ILE A 149 3.19 17.86 5.02
CA ILE A 149 2.99 17.53 3.61
C ILE A 149 3.96 16.39 3.26
N ILE A 150 3.44 15.20 3.09
CA ILE A 150 4.21 14.03 2.64
C ILE A 150 3.92 13.86 1.14
N GLU A 151 4.96 13.96 0.32
CA GLU A 151 4.81 13.89 -1.14
C GLU A 151 4.54 12.45 -1.62
N ASP A 152 4.36 12.27 -2.94
CA ASP A 152 4.04 10.98 -3.54
C ASP A 152 5.15 9.95 -3.30
N TYR A 153 4.74 8.69 -3.12
CA TYR A 153 5.61 7.52 -3.00
C TYR A 153 6.60 7.54 -1.84
N CYS A 154 6.37 8.34 -0.82
CA CYS A 154 7.18 8.33 0.38
C CYS A 154 7.03 7.01 1.15
N HIS A 155 8.15 6.48 1.63
CA HIS A 155 8.20 5.31 2.50
C HIS A 155 8.64 5.72 3.90
N ILE A 156 7.70 5.79 4.82
CA ILE A 156 7.95 6.08 6.24
C ILE A 156 8.19 4.75 6.95
N ALA A 157 9.42 4.54 7.41
CA ALA A 157 9.83 3.28 8.03
C ALA A 157 9.08 2.98 9.33
N ALA A 158 9.10 1.71 9.75
CA ALA A 158 8.49 1.31 11.02
C ALA A 158 9.10 2.09 12.20
N GLN A 159 8.24 2.56 13.10
CA GLN A 159 8.59 3.35 14.28
C GLN A 159 9.28 4.71 13.97
N ALA A 160 9.29 5.15 12.71
CA ALA A 160 9.79 6.48 12.40
C ALA A 160 8.87 7.56 12.98
N CYS A 161 9.48 8.68 13.35
CA CYS A 161 8.76 9.86 13.80
C CYS A 161 9.05 11.03 12.85
N VAL A 162 7.99 11.53 12.22
CA VAL A 162 8.00 12.77 11.43
C VAL A 162 7.45 13.87 12.34
N GLY A 163 8.16 15.00 12.42
CA GLY A 163 7.74 16.14 13.24
C GLY A 163 6.55 16.86 12.64
N ALA A 164 6.24 18.05 13.13
CA ALA A 164 5.16 18.88 12.60
C ALA A 164 5.67 19.97 11.65
N TYR A 165 4.81 20.44 10.73
CA TYR A 165 5.10 21.49 9.73
C TYR A 165 6.24 21.15 8.77
N LEU A 166 6.39 19.89 8.43
CA LEU A 166 7.42 19.42 7.50
C LEU A 166 6.84 19.18 6.09
N SER A 167 7.70 19.32 5.08
CA SER A 167 7.47 18.83 3.73
C SER A 167 8.53 17.76 3.43
N VAL A 168 8.09 16.57 3.08
CA VAL A 168 8.93 15.37 2.89
C VAL A 168 8.64 14.75 1.55
#